data_f41270a6ad68d7d7eaa6a911400a4b35
#
_entry.id   f41270a6ad68d7d7eaa6a911400a4b35
#
_cell.length_a   1.000
_cell.length_b   1.000
_cell.length_c   1.000
_cell.angle_alpha   90.00
_cell.angle_beta   90.00
_cell.angle_gamma   90.00
#
_symmetry.space_group_name_H-M   'P 1'
#
loop_
_entity.id
_entity.type
_entity.pdbx_description
1 polymer ?
#
loop_
_entity_poly.entity_id
_entity_poly.type
_entity_poly.pdbx_seq_one_letter_code
_entity_poly.pdbx_strand_id
1 'polypeptide(L)'
;MRLKTELERWRTERIKKINMSDREIMDAKSGITSRKEYGFRDPVVRSVVDKFVSRSDVGYSKYGTTLDDERRLKMKGLQKYLNDIQEELMDAVLYIQSARDELQDLTEESLIQRCIDDDIEEAL
;
A
#
# COMPACT_ATOMS: atom_id res chain seq x y z
N MET A 1 -14.82 35.00 -23.71
CA MET A 1 -13.96 34.38 -22.69
C MET A 1 -12.55 34.97 -22.79
N ARG A 2 -12.10 35.66 -21.80
CA ARG A 2 -10.78 36.30 -21.83
C ARG A 2 -9.72 35.27 -21.45
N LEU A 3 -8.77 35.03 -22.34
CA LEU A 3 -7.61 34.19 -22.05
C LEU A 3 -6.73 34.90 -21.03
N LYS A 4 -6.40 34.24 -19.93
CA LYS A 4 -5.42 34.75 -18.96
C LYS A 4 -4.06 34.86 -19.63
N THR A 5 -3.42 36.02 -19.55
CA THR A 5 -2.06 36.19 -20.03
C THR A 5 -1.08 35.33 -19.22
N GLU A 6 0.06 35.00 -19.79
CA GLU A 6 1.12 34.26 -19.08
C GLU A 6 1.54 34.95 -17.79
N LEU A 7 1.57 36.29 -17.80
CA LEU A 7 1.89 37.10 -16.62
C LEU A 7 0.86 36.96 -15.51
N GLU A 8 -0.43 36.91 -15.86
CA GLU A 8 -1.52 36.68 -14.88
C GLU A 8 -1.44 35.27 -14.30
N ARG A 9 -1.14 34.27 -15.12
CA ARG A 9 -0.90 32.90 -14.66
C ARG A 9 0.29 32.83 -13.70
N TRP A 10 1.41 33.43 -14.08
CA TRP A 10 2.62 33.46 -13.25
C TRP A 10 2.37 34.17 -11.90
N ARG A 11 1.63 35.30 -11.90
CA ARG A 11 1.26 36.02 -10.68
C ARG A 11 0.36 35.17 -9.79
N THR A 12 -0.64 34.51 -10.36
CA THR A 12 -1.57 33.64 -9.63
C THR A 12 -0.85 32.45 -8.99
N GLU A 13 0.06 31.82 -9.73
CA GLU A 13 0.87 30.70 -9.22
C GLU A 13 1.83 31.16 -8.12
N ARG A 14 2.44 32.32 -8.27
CA ARG A 14 3.35 32.88 -7.27
C ARG A 14 2.62 33.26 -5.98
N ILE A 15 1.43 33.84 -6.07
CA ILE A 15 0.57 34.14 -4.90
C ILE A 15 0.16 32.84 -4.20
N LYS A 16 -0.20 31.81 -4.94
CA LYS A 16 -0.50 30.47 -4.37
C LYS A 16 0.69 29.91 -3.60
N LYS A 17 1.92 29.99 -4.17
CA LYS A 17 3.14 29.56 -3.50
C LYS A 17 3.45 30.33 -2.21
N ILE A 18 3.23 31.63 -2.22
CA ILE A 18 3.48 32.51 -1.04
C ILE A 18 2.51 32.18 0.11
N ASN A 19 1.27 31.75 -0.19
CA ASN A 19 0.24 31.43 0.79
C ASN A 19 0.22 29.96 1.22
N MET A 20 1.10 29.12 0.68
CA MET A 20 1.21 27.70 1.06
C MET A 20 2.01 27.56 2.35
N SER A 21 1.55 26.68 3.24
CA SER A 21 2.32 26.24 4.41
C SER A 21 3.57 25.46 3.97
N ASP A 22 4.59 25.42 4.83
CA ASP A 22 5.81 24.63 4.57
C ASP A 22 5.49 23.16 4.27
N ARG A 23 4.49 22.60 4.94
CA ARG A 23 4.00 21.24 4.72
C ARG A 23 3.41 21.04 3.33
N GLU A 24 2.59 21.99 2.86
CA GLU A 24 2.02 21.97 1.51
C GLU A 24 3.10 22.09 0.43
N ILE A 25 4.11 22.89 0.67
CA ILE A 25 5.28 23.02 -0.23
C ILE A 25 6.05 21.70 -0.30
N MET A 26 6.31 21.06 0.84
CA MET A 26 6.98 19.76 0.89
C MET A 26 6.17 18.67 0.22
N ASP A 27 4.85 18.65 0.41
CA ASP A 27 3.93 17.73 -0.24
C ASP A 27 3.96 17.88 -1.76
N ALA A 28 3.88 19.11 -2.24
CA ALA A 28 3.94 19.40 -3.67
C ALA A 28 5.27 18.93 -4.29
N LYS A 29 6.40 19.13 -3.59
CA LYS A 29 7.72 18.65 -4.03
C LYS A 29 7.83 17.12 -4.05
N SER A 30 7.14 16.44 -3.15
CA SER A 30 7.12 14.98 -3.03
C SER A 30 6.08 14.32 -3.94
N GLY A 31 5.29 15.09 -4.69
CA GLY A 31 4.20 14.58 -5.53
C GLY A 31 2.93 14.22 -4.77
N ILE A 32 2.80 14.62 -3.50
CA ILE A 32 1.59 14.44 -2.71
C ILE A 32 0.56 15.48 -3.12
N THR A 33 -0.61 15.02 -3.59
CA THR A 33 -1.66 15.90 -4.15
C THR A 33 -2.73 16.30 -3.16
N SER A 34 -2.90 15.54 -2.08
CA SER A 34 -3.89 15.84 -1.05
C SER A 34 -3.53 15.17 0.28
N ARG A 35 -4.03 15.75 1.38
CA ARG A 35 -3.95 15.15 2.72
C ARG A 35 -5.35 15.06 3.32
N LYS A 36 -5.58 13.99 4.07
CA LYS A 36 -6.79 13.80 4.83
C LYS A 36 -6.47 13.08 6.14
N GLU A 37 -7.02 13.58 7.25
CA GLU A 37 -6.87 12.95 8.56
C GLU A 37 -8.12 12.13 8.89
N TYR A 38 -7.89 10.95 9.48
CA TYR A 38 -8.94 10.05 9.94
C TYR A 38 -8.67 9.61 11.38
N GLY A 39 -9.74 9.58 12.18
CA GLY A 39 -9.72 8.88 13.45
C GLY A 39 -10.03 7.39 13.23
N PHE A 40 -9.23 6.52 13.81
CA PHE A 40 -9.41 5.06 13.73
C PHE A 40 -9.89 4.51 15.07
N ARG A 41 -10.97 3.72 15.07
CA ARG A 41 -11.43 2.97 16.24
C ARG A 41 -10.71 1.63 16.37
N ASP A 42 -10.32 1.06 15.25
CA ASP A 42 -9.76 -0.28 15.15
C ASP A 42 -8.27 -0.21 14.79
N PRO A 43 -7.36 -0.66 15.69
CA PRO A 43 -5.92 -0.71 15.42
C PRO A 43 -5.56 -1.59 14.21
N VAL A 44 -6.34 -2.62 13.91
CA VAL A 44 -6.13 -3.49 12.74
C VAL A 44 -6.36 -2.71 11.46
N VAL A 45 -7.45 -1.93 11.40
CA VAL A 45 -7.74 -1.06 10.24
C VAL A 45 -6.64 -0.03 10.03
N ARG A 46 -6.19 0.62 11.11
CA ARG A 46 -5.07 1.57 11.05
C ARG A 46 -3.82 0.93 10.46
N SER A 47 -3.45 -0.26 10.95
CA SER A 47 -2.28 -0.99 10.47
C SER A 47 -2.35 -1.31 8.97
N VAL A 48 -3.53 -1.71 8.48
CA VAL A 48 -3.74 -2.01 7.05
C VAL A 48 -3.69 -0.75 6.20
N VAL A 49 -4.28 0.35 6.67
CA VAL A 49 -4.22 1.64 5.95
C VAL A 49 -2.79 2.15 5.84
N ASP A 50 -1.99 2.05 6.90
CA ASP A 50 -0.56 2.39 6.86
C ASP A 50 0.20 1.57 5.81
N LYS A 51 -0.12 0.29 5.68
CA LYS A 51 0.46 -0.58 4.64
C LYS A 51 0.03 -0.17 3.22
N PHE A 52 -1.21 0.24 3.02
CA PHE A 52 -1.67 0.76 1.72
C PHE A 52 -0.88 2.00 1.29
N VAL A 53 -0.73 2.96 2.19
CA VAL A 53 0.03 4.19 1.92
C VAL A 53 1.49 3.86 1.60
N SER A 54 2.14 3.05 2.44
CA SER A 54 3.52 2.62 2.24
C SER A 54 3.72 1.90 0.90
N ARG A 55 2.81 1.01 0.53
CA ARG A 55 2.84 0.31 -0.76
C ARG A 55 2.69 1.26 -1.95
N SER A 56 1.81 2.25 -1.84
CA SER A 56 1.64 3.30 -2.83
C SER A 56 2.93 4.11 -3.04
N ASP A 57 3.59 4.50 -1.95
CA ASP A 57 4.83 5.26 -1.99
C ASP A 57 5.98 4.44 -2.62
N VAL A 58 6.09 3.16 -2.29
CA VAL A 58 7.07 2.25 -2.89
C VAL A 58 6.84 2.11 -4.40
N GLY A 59 5.59 1.94 -4.81
CA GLY A 59 5.22 1.85 -6.22
C GLY A 59 5.57 3.14 -6.98
N TYR A 60 5.27 4.29 -6.41
CA TYR A 60 5.60 5.59 -7.00
C TYR A 60 7.11 5.79 -7.12
N SER A 61 7.88 5.45 -6.10
CA SER A 61 9.35 5.52 -6.13
C SER A 61 9.95 4.63 -7.20
N LYS A 62 9.33 3.48 -7.45
CA LYS A 62 9.82 2.47 -8.41
C LYS A 62 9.46 2.80 -9.85
N TYR A 63 8.24 3.27 -10.10
CA TYR A 63 7.69 3.44 -11.45
C TYR A 63 7.53 4.89 -11.89
N GLY A 64 7.53 5.86 -10.96
CA GLY A 64 7.35 7.28 -11.26
C GLY A 64 5.91 7.67 -11.65
N THR A 65 4.97 6.75 -11.58
CA THR A 65 3.56 6.94 -11.92
C THR A 65 2.64 6.42 -10.84
N THR A 66 1.44 7.02 -10.73
CA THR A 66 0.36 6.52 -9.87
C THR A 66 -0.61 5.65 -10.67
N LEU A 67 -1.47 4.90 -9.99
CA LEU A 67 -2.56 4.17 -10.63
C LEU A 67 -3.53 5.10 -11.36
N ASP A 68 -3.75 6.31 -10.85
CA ASP A 68 -4.57 7.31 -11.51
C ASP A 68 -3.93 7.79 -12.82
N ASP A 69 -2.61 8.02 -12.83
CA ASP A 69 -1.86 8.36 -14.05
C ASP A 69 -1.98 7.23 -15.08
N GLU A 70 -1.76 6.00 -14.68
CA GLU A 70 -1.85 4.81 -15.53
C GLU A 70 -3.24 4.70 -16.19
N ARG A 71 -4.30 4.91 -15.42
CA ARG A 71 -5.68 4.88 -15.90
C ARG A 71 -5.97 6.03 -16.88
N ARG A 72 -5.61 7.26 -16.52
CA ARG A 72 -5.88 8.45 -17.32
C ARG A 72 -5.12 8.45 -18.64
N LEU A 73 -3.88 7.97 -18.64
CA LEU A 73 -3.02 7.86 -19.82
C LEU A 73 -3.32 6.61 -20.66
N LYS A 74 -4.29 5.80 -20.26
CA LYS A 74 -4.64 4.54 -20.97
C LYS A 74 -3.47 3.58 -21.15
N MET A 75 -2.55 3.55 -20.19
CA MET A 75 -1.38 2.67 -20.20
C MET A 75 -1.78 1.20 -20.09
N LYS A 76 -2.93 0.93 -19.47
CA LYS A 76 -3.47 -0.40 -19.26
C LYS A 76 -4.97 -0.41 -19.51
N GLY A 77 -5.46 -1.35 -20.32
CA GLY A 77 -6.88 -1.53 -20.60
C GLY A 77 -7.61 -2.34 -19.52
N LEU A 78 -8.94 -2.32 -19.57
CA LEU A 78 -9.80 -3.04 -18.62
C LEU A 78 -9.49 -4.54 -18.56
N GLN A 79 -9.30 -5.18 -19.71
CA GLN A 79 -8.97 -6.61 -19.79
C GLN A 79 -7.66 -6.92 -19.03
N LYS A 80 -6.66 -6.07 -19.16
CA LYS A 80 -5.37 -6.23 -18.44
C LYS A 80 -5.55 -6.09 -16.95
N TYR A 81 -6.34 -5.12 -16.48
CA TYR A 81 -6.67 -4.97 -15.06
C TYR A 81 -7.37 -6.22 -14.51
N LEU A 82 -8.34 -6.76 -15.24
CA LEU A 82 -9.05 -7.97 -14.81
C LEU A 82 -8.13 -9.19 -14.73
N ASN A 83 -7.25 -9.36 -15.67
CA ASN A 83 -6.25 -10.45 -15.66
C ASN A 83 -5.29 -10.29 -14.47
N ASP A 84 -4.78 -9.10 -14.24
CA ASP A 84 -3.87 -8.83 -13.12
C ASP A 84 -4.55 -9.08 -11.76
N ILE A 85 -5.80 -8.66 -11.60
CA ILE A 85 -6.59 -8.92 -10.39
C ILE A 85 -6.77 -10.43 -10.18
N GLN A 86 -7.11 -11.16 -11.22
CA GLN A 86 -7.30 -12.61 -11.14
C GLN A 86 -6.01 -13.32 -10.72
N GLU A 87 -4.88 -12.96 -11.33
CA GLU A 87 -3.57 -13.50 -10.98
C GLU A 87 -3.21 -13.24 -9.52
N GLU A 88 -3.42 -12.02 -9.03
CA GLU A 88 -3.16 -11.64 -7.64
C GLU A 88 -4.07 -12.39 -6.65
N LEU A 89 -5.34 -12.61 -6.99
CA LEU A 89 -6.25 -13.41 -6.18
C LEU A 89 -5.83 -14.89 -6.14
N MET A 90 -5.36 -15.43 -7.25
CA MET A 90 -4.81 -16.79 -7.30
C MET A 90 -3.56 -16.92 -6.42
N ASP A 91 -2.64 -15.97 -6.51
CA ASP A 91 -1.46 -15.91 -5.65
C ASP A 91 -1.84 -15.81 -4.17
N ALA A 92 -2.86 -15.03 -3.82
CA ALA A 92 -3.36 -14.92 -2.45
C ALA A 92 -3.85 -16.27 -1.93
N VAL A 93 -4.54 -17.07 -2.75
CA VAL A 93 -4.98 -18.43 -2.38
C VAL A 93 -3.78 -19.34 -2.13
N LEU A 94 -2.76 -19.27 -2.98
CA LEU A 94 -1.54 -20.06 -2.82
C LEU A 94 -0.79 -19.69 -1.54
N TYR A 95 -0.68 -18.41 -1.21
CA TYR A 95 -0.09 -17.95 0.05
C TYR A 95 -0.86 -18.42 1.28
N ILE A 96 -2.19 -18.39 1.22
CA ILE A 96 -3.04 -18.94 2.30
C ILE A 96 -2.75 -20.43 2.49
N GLN A 97 -2.68 -21.21 1.42
CA GLN A 97 -2.40 -22.64 1.53
C GLN A 97 -1.00 -22.89 2.11
N SER A 98 0.00 -22.16 1.62
CA SER A 98 1.37 -22.27 2.16
C SER A 98 1.43 -21.94 3.65
N ALA A 99 0.71 -20.91 4.09
CA ALA A 99 0.63 -20.55 5.52
C ALA A 99 -0.07 -21.63 6.34
N ARG A 100 -1.12 -22.27 5.82
CA ARG A 100 -1.82 -23.37 6.47
C ARG A 100 -0.94 -24.60 6.61
N ASP A 101 -0.19 -24.93 5.57
CA ASP A 101 0.76 -26.06 5.58
C ASP A 101 1.88 -25.80 6.61
N GLU A 102 2.44 -24.61 6.65
CA GLU A 102 3.43 -24.23 7.66
C GLU A 102 2.88 -24.32 9.07
N LEU A 103 1.64 -23.85 9.31
CA LEU A 103 0.99 -23.97 10.60
C LEU A 103 0.80 -25.44 11.01
N GLN A 104 0.44 -26.32 10.08
CA GLN A 104 0.30 -27.75 10.34
C GLN A 104 1.65 -28.37 10.72
N ASP A 105 2.73 -28.08 9.97
CA ASP A 105 4.06 -28.58 10.27
C ASP A 105 4.54 -28.17 11.66
N LEU A 106 4.35 -26.89 12.02
CA LEU A 106 4.69 -26.37 13.36
C LEU A 106 3.88 -27.05 14.47
N THR A 107 2.62 -27.37 14.21
CA THR A 107 1.75 -28.08 15.16
C THR A 107 2.21 -29.53 15.36
N GLU A 108 2.56 -30.22 14.29
CA GLU A 108 3.08 -31.59 14.34
C GLU A 108 4.41 -31.65 15.08
N GLU A 109 5.35 -30.75 14.80
CA GLU A 109 6.62 -30.63 15.51
C GLU A 109 6.41 -30.38 17.02
N SER A 110 5.48 -29.51 17.38
CA SER A 110 5.13 -29.22 18.77
C SER A 110 4.54 -30.45 19.48
N LEU A 111 3.72 -31.25 18.83
CA LEU A 111 3.16 -32.48 19.38
C LEU A 111 4.24 -33.54 19.59
N ILE A 112 5.14 -33.71 18.61
CA ILE A 112 6.28 -34.65 18.71
C ILE A 112 7.16 -34.24 19.88
N GLN A 113 7.48 -32.98 20.05
CA GLN A 113 8.32 -32.47 21.13
C GLN A 113 7.69 -32.77 22.51
N ARG A 114 6.37 -32.55 22.66
CA ARG A 114 5.67 -32.92 23.90
C ARG A 114 5.76 -34.41 24.22
N CYS A 115 5.54 -35.28 23.24
CA CYS A 115 5.68 -36.72 23.43
C CYS A 115 7.09 -37.09 23.90
N ILE A 116 8.14 -36.52 23.33
CA ILE A 116 9.52 -36.76 23.73
C ILE A 116 9.77 -36.27 25.18
N ASP A 117 9.27 -35.08 25.54
CA ASP A 117 9.41 -34.51 26.87
C ASP A 117 8.70 -35.36 27.93
N ASP A 118 7.49 -35.84 27.63
CA ASP A 118 6.71 -36.74 28.51
C ASP A 118 7.46 -38.08 28.70
N ASP A 119 7.99 -38.66 27.63
CA ASP A 119 8.76 -39.92 27.71
C ASP A 119 10.05 -39.75 28.54
N ILE A 120 10.69 -38.59 28.47
CA ILE A 120 11.88 -38.27 29.29
C ILE A 120 11.49 -38.11 30.76
N GLU A 121 10.38 -37.47 31.07
CA GLU A 121 9.86 -37.27 32.45
C GLU A 121 9.51 -38.60 33.09
N GLU A 122 8.86 -39.52 32.35
CA GLU A 122 8.54 -40.88 32.83
C GLU A 122 9.78 -41.75 33.06
N ALA A 123 10.88 -41.52 32.34
CA ALA A 123 12.13 -42.24 32.45
C ALA A 123 13.02 -41.78 33.64
N LEU A 124 12.72 -40.64 34.21
CA LEU A 124 13.43 -40.12 35.38
C LEU A 124 12.79 -40.60 36.68
#